data_a7c5b5c43b99e4a66d7c245df3f407fc
#
_entry.id   a7c5b5c43b99e4a66d7c245df3f407fc
#
_cell.length_a   1.000
_cell.length_b   1.000
_cell.length_c   1.000
_cell.angle_alpha   90.00
_cell.angle_beta   90.00
_cell.angle_gamma   90.00
#
_symmetry.space_group_name_H-M   'P 1'
#
loop_
_entity.id
_entity.type
_entity.pdbx_description
1 polymer ?
#
loop_
_entity_poly.entity_id
_entity_poly.type
_entity_poly.pdbx_seq_one_letter_code
_entity_poly.pdbx_strand_id
1 'polypeptide(L)'
;MRSIKWLSFSAALSAVFLGGLLAGSPAMAAQEKTPMVGPVTLNAHPSSLEGKTVVLRWNSKFNGDKFLDRLAELLIQKVPKVKVVKMYQADPSTVAVSANMAESLKVAAKIAERKPDLVIASQAD
;
A
#
# COMPACT_ATOMS: atom_id res chain seq x y z
N MET A 1 -54.58 -53.73 18.62
CA MET A 1 -55.81 -53.81 17.76
C MET A 1 -55.82 -52.67 16.77
N ARG A 2 -56.02 -53.07 15.50
CA ARG A 2 -56.37 -52.27 14.29
C ARG A 2 -55.26 -51.41 13.71
N SER A 3 -54.65 -51.93 12.68
CA SER A 3 -55.01 -52.08 11.23
C SER A 3 -54.76 -50.78 10.48
N ILE A 4 -53.69 -50.80 9.72
CA ILE A 4 -53.59 -50.92 8.25
C ILE A 4 -54.45 -49.90 7.49
N LYS A 5 -53.79 -49.07 6.70
CA LYS A 5 -54.14 -48.99 5.27
C LYS A 5 -53.02 -48.39 4.47
N TRP A 6 -52.49 -49.21 3.62
CA TRP A 6 -51.70 -48.88 2.44
C TRP A 6 -52.59 -48.12 1.47
N LEU A 7 -52.10 -47.11 0.88
CA LEU A 7 -52.56 -46.67 -0.42
C LEU A 7 -51.34 -46.28 -1.24
N SER A 8 -51.01 -47.21 -2.09
CA SER A 8 -50.19 -47.00 -3.27
C SER A 8 -50.90 -46.07 -4.24
N PHE A 9 -50.22 -45.10 -4.73
CA PHE A 9 -50.55 -44.52 -6.03
C PHE A 9 -49.28 -44.36 -6.82
N SER A 10 -49.20 -45.23 -7.81
CA SER A 10 -48.24 -45.16 -8.90
C SER A 10 -48.70 -44.13 -9.93
N ALA A 11 -47.74 -43.79 -10.76
CA ALA A 11 -47.78 -43.13 -12.06
C ALA A 11 -47.73 -41.61 -11.99
N ALA A 12 -46.91 -40.95 -12.72
CA ALA A 12 -46.35 -41.06 -14.06
C ALA A 12 -45.16 -40.14 -14.18
N LEU A 13 -44.13 -40.61 -14.56
CA LEU A 13 -43.28 -40.32 -15.70
C LEU A 13 -43.66 -39.07 -16.50
N SER A 14 -42.89 -38.01 -16.35
CA SER A 14 -42.62 -37.04 -17.43
C SER A 14 -41.27 -36.41 -17.21
N ALA A 15 -40.31 -36.96 -17.89
CA ALA A 15 -39.01 -36.35 -18.09
C ALA A 15 -39.20 -35.14 -19.02
N VAL A 16 -38.90 -33.97 -18.50
CA VAL A 16 -38.50 -32.83 -19.34
C VAL A 16 -37.16 -32.39 -18.84
N PHE A 17 -36.16 -32.92 -19.49
CA PHE A 17 -34.83 -32.44 -19.47
C PHE A 17 -34.83 -31.15 -20.29
N LEU A 18 -34.99 -30.01 -19.61
CA LEU A 18 -34.62 -28.75 -20.21
C LEU A 18 -33.32 -28.33 -19.55
N GLY A 19 -32.25 -28.69 -20.22
CA GLY A 19 -30.90 -28.24 -19.88
C GLY A 19 -30.82 -26.72 -19.97
N GLY A 20 -30.97 -26.10 -18.82
CA GLY A 20 -30.57 -24.73 -18.61
C GLY A 20 -29.11 -24.71 -18.21
N LEU A 21 -28.22 -24.61 -19.19
CA LEU A 21 -26.83 -24.30 -19.01
C LEU A 21 -26.79 -22.86 -18.49
N LEU A 22 -26.87 -22.69 -17.18
CA LEU A 22 -26.47 -21.43 -16.55
C LEU A 22 -24.95 -21.35 -16.66
N ALA A 23 -24.50 -20.91 -17.81
CA ALA A 23 -23.17 -20.35 -17.95
C ALA A 23 -23.11 -19.15 -17.02
N GLY A 24 -22.70 -19.38 -15.77
CA GLY A 24 -22.26 -18.33 -14.90
C GLY A 24 -21.11 -17.63 -15.60
N SER A 25 -21.40 -16.49 -16.21
CA SER A 25 -20.37 -15.59 -16.67
C SER A 25 -19.48 -15.30 -15.47
N PRO A 26 -18.16 -15.57 -15.55
CA PRO A 26 -17.27 -15.05 -14.54
C PRO A 26 -17.47 -13.54 -14.57
N ALA A 27 -17.94 -12.98 -13.45
CA ALA A 27 -17.88 -11.56 -13.23
C ALA A 27 -16.40 -11.21 -13.40
N MET A 28 -16.04 -10.70 -14.55
CA MET A 28 -14.76 -10.06 -14.73
C MET A 28 -14.76 -8.93 -13.70
N ALA A 29 -14.03 -9.15 -12.61
CA ALA A 29 -13.72 -8.08 -11.69
C ALA A 29 -13.20 -6.95 -12.58
N ALA A 30 -13.94 -5.84 -12.57
CA ALA A 30 -13.52 -4.65 -13.28
C ALA A 30 -12.13 -4.34 -12.74
N GLN A 31 -11.13 -4.55 -13.55
CA GLN A 31 -9.78 -4.14 -13.24
C GLN A 31 -9.87 -2.63 -13.06
N GLU A 32 -9.78 -2.21 -11.81
CA GLU A 32 -9.69 -0.80 -11.47
C GLU A 32 -8.53 -0.27 -12.31
N LYS A 33 -8.86 0.56 -13.30
CA LYS A 33 -7.84 1.22 -14.10
C LYS A 33 -6.95 1.98 -13.15
N THR A 34 -5.78 1.45 -12.85
CA THR A 34 -4.74 2.20 -12.17
C THR A 34 -4.61 3.53 -12.90
N PRO A 35 -4.80 4.67 -12.25
CA PRO A 35 -4.69 5.94 -12.93
C PRO A 35 -3.32 5.96 -13.60
N MET A 36 -3.30 6.08 -14.93
CA MET A 36 -2.06 6.27 -15.66
C MET A 36 -1.41 7.52 -15.10
N VAL A 37 -0.36 7.33 -14.33
CA VAL A 37 0.50 8.42 -13.93
C VAL A 37 0.99 9.04 -15.23
N GLY A 38 0.65 10.30 -15.46
CA GLY A 38 1.13 11.04 -16.62
C GLY A 38 2.66 11.00 -16.71
N PRO A 39 3.27 11.53 -17.75
CA PRO A 39 4.72 11.47 -17.92
C PRO A 39 5.40 12.00 -16.67
N VAL A 40 6.10 11.12 -15.94
CA VAL A 40 6.84 11.47 -14.74
C VAL A 40 8.09 12.25 -15.15
N THR A 41 8.12 13.53 -14.84
CA THR A 41 9.35 14.31 -14.96
C THR A 41 10.22 14.01 -13.76
N LEU A 42 11.36 13.37 -13.99
CA LEU A 42 12.35 13.17 -12.93
C LEU A 42 13.03 14.50 -12.63
N ASN A 43 13.00 14.87 -11.37
CA ASN A 43 13.81 16.01 -10.90
C ASN A 43 15.29 15.69 -11.04
N ALA A 44 16.10 16.70 -11.33
CA ALA A 44 17.54 16.55 -11.36
C ALA A 44 18.05 16.06 -10.01
N HIS A 45 18.83 14.98 -10.03
CA HIS A 45 19.45 14.48 -8.82
C HIS A 45 20.72 15.27 -8.50
N PRO A 46 21.01 15.55 -7.23
CA PRO A 46 22.28 16.16 -6.86
C PRO A 46 23.43 15.20 -7.19
N SER A 47 24.49 15.73 -7.78
CA SER A 47 25.70 14.95 -8.10
C SER A 47 26.48 14.50 -6.85
N SER A 48 26.25 15.14 -5.71
CA SER A 48 26.84 14.84 -4.42
C SER A 48 25.86 15.15 -3.30
N LEU A 49 25.96 14.41 -2.20
CA LEU A 49 25.23 14.68 -0.96
C LEU A 49 26.03 15.55 0.02
N GLU A 50 27.23 15.97 -0.33
CA GLU A 50 28.04 16.83 0.53
C GLU A 50 27.31 18.14 0.83
N GLY A 51 27.20 18.49 2.12
CA GLY A 51 26.49 19.68 2.60
C GLY A 51 24.97 19.69 2.39
N LYS A 52 24.42 18.61 1.84
CA LYS A 52 22.99 18.49 1.53
C LYS A 52 22.17 18.05 2.74
N THR A 53 20.88 18.36 2.69
CA THR A 53 19.89 17.91 3.70
C THR A 53 19.20 16.66 3.21
N VAL A 54 19.42 15.56 3.93
CA VAL A 54 18.78 14.27 3.68
C VAL A 54 17.72 14.05 4.76
N VAL A 55 16.47 13.86 4.34
CA VAL A 55 15.36 13.55 5.25
C VAL A 55 15.05 12.06 5.19
N LEU A 56 14.97 11.43 6.35
CA LEU A 56 14.62 10.02 6.50
C LEU A 56 13.19 9.92 7.04
N ARG A 57 12.31 9.22 6.32
CA ARG A 57 10.93 8.98 6.71
C ARG A 57 10.70 7.49 6.97
N TRP A 58 10.10 7.19 8.12
CA TRP A 58 9.63 5.86 8.48
C TRP A 58 8.09 5.81 8.47
N ASN A 59 7.52 4.68 8.09
CA ASN A 59 6.06 4.45 8.03
C ASN A 59 5.54 3.55 9.16
N SER A 60 6.23 3.47 10.28
CA SER A 60 5.94 2.64 11.46
C SER A 60 6.01 1.12 11.26
N LYS A 61 6.40 0.65 10.09
CA LYS A 61 6.54 -0.78 9.85
C LYS A 61 7.81 -1.33 10.48
N PHE A 62 7.74 -2.60 10.86
CA PHE A 62 8.79 -3.28 11.63
C PHE A 62 10.17 -3.17 11.00
N ASN A 63 11.19 -2.90 11.82
CA ASN A 63 12.60 -2.73 11.45
C ASN A 63 12.94 -1.55 10.50
N GLY A 64 11.97 -0.79 10.01
CA GLY A 64 12.25 0.34 9.14
C GLY A 64 13.01 1.47 9.84
N ASP A 65 12.71 1.69 11.11
CA ASP A 65 13.43 2.63 11.99
C ASP A 65 14.90 2.24 12.16
N LYS A 66 15.18 0.98 12.47
CA LYS A 66 16.55 0.46 12.63
C LYS A 66 17.37 0.56 11.36
N PHE A 67 16.74 0.26 10.21
CA PHE A 67 17.36 0.45 8.91
C PHE A 67 17.73 1.92 8.68
N LEU A 68 16.79 2.83 8.91
CA LEU A 68 17.01 4.26 8.71
C LEU A 68 18.00 4.83 9.72
N ASP A 69 18.03 4.35 10.96
CA ASP A 69 19.03 4.73 11.95
C ASP A 69 20.43 4.35 11.49
N ARG A 70 20.60 3.12 11.01
CA ARG A 70 21.89 2.67 10.47
C ARG A 70 22.30 3.45 9.23
N LEU A 71 21.36 3.75 8.36
CA LEU A 71 21.61 4.58 7.18
C LEU A 71 22.04 6.00 7.57
N ALA A 72 21.39 6.60 8.58
CA ALA A 72 21.78 7.91 9.09
C ALA A 72 23.23 7.94 9.59
N GLU A 73 23.63 6.93 10.37
CA GLU A 73 25.01 6.79 10.85
C GLU A 73 26.01 6.72 9.68
N LEU A 74 25.71 5.90 8.68
CA LEU A 74 26.59 5.75 7.51
C LEU A 74 26.68 7.02 6.67
N LEU A 75 25.58 7.74 6.50
CA LEU A 75 25.56 9.01 5.80
C LEU A 75 26.46 10.03 6.53
N ILE A 76 26.28 10.19 7.84
CA ILE A 76 27.05 11.13 8.64
C ILE A 76 28.55 10.76 8.63
N GLN A 77 28.87 9.47 8.66
CA GLN A 77 30.26 8.99 8.65
C GLN A 77 30.98 9.18 7.31
N LYS A 78 30.20 8.95 6.19
CA LYS A 78 30.82 8.85 4.85
C LYS A 78 30.64 10.08 3.99
N VAL A 79 29.69 10.95 4.30
CA VAL A 79 29.39 12.12 3.48
C VAL A 79 29.70 13.40 4.26
N PRO A 80 30.73 14.17 3.85
CA PRO A 80 31.10 15.38 4.55
C PRO A 80 29.95 16.38 4.64
N LYS A 81 29.78 16.99 5.81
CA LYS A 81 28.82 18.07 6.07
C LYS A 81 27.36 17.74 5.74
N VAL A 82 26.98 16.48 5.49
CA VAL A 82 25.60 16.09 5.28
C VAL A 82 24.76 16.41 6.53
N LYS A 83 23.54 16.91 6.31
CA LYS A 83 22.56 17.11 7.36
C LYS A 83 21.50 16.02 7.27
N VAL A 84 21.42 15.17 8.27
CA VAL A 84 20.42 14.08 8.30
C VAL A 84 19.31 14.43 9.28
N VAL A 85 18.07 14.43 8.79
CA VAL A 85 16.87 14.69 9.59
C VAL A 85 16.02 13.43 9.63
N LYS A 86 15.91 12.82 10.81
CA LYS A 86 15.04 11.67 11.06
C LYS A 86 13.63 12.18 11.39
N MET A 87 12.72 12.20 10.42
CA MET A 87 11.37 12.75 10.60
C MET A 87 10.58 12.04 11.70
N TYR A 88 10.75 10.75 11.86
CA TYR A 88 10.09 9.97 12.92
C TYR A 88 10.52 10.34 14.34
N GLN A 89 11.65 11.04 14.49
CA GLN A 89 12.11 11.61 15.76
C GLN A 89 11.76 13.12 15.85
N ALA A 90 11.96 13.84 14.75
CA ALA A 90 11.75 15.29 14.72
C ALA A 90 10.27 15.70 14.69
N ASP A 91 9.41 14.91 14.03
CA ASP A 91 7.96 15.06 14.01
C ASP A 91 7.29 13.69 13.90
N PRO A 92 6.97 13.05 15.03
CA PRO A 92 6.35 11.72 15.07
C PRO A 92 5.03 11.61 14.32
N SER A 93 4.32 12.71 14.07
CA SER A 93 3.08 12.67 13.29
C SER A 93 3.29 12.29 11.82
N THR A 94 4.52 12.35 11.33
CA THR A 94 4.87 11.92 9.96
C THR A 94 5.05 10.40 9.82
N VAL A 95 5.01 9.67 10.94
CA VAL A 95 5.14 8.20 10.97
C VAL A 95 3.84 7.52 10.52
N ALA A 96 2.71 8.23 10.57
CA ALA A 96 1.42 7.67 10.20
C ALA A 96 1.43 7.08 8.78
N VAL A 97 0.91 5.85 8.67
CA VAL A 97 0.57 5.29 7.36
C VAL A 97 -0.60 6.08 6.83
N SER A 98 -0.40 6.77 5.72
CA SER A 98 -1.49 7.57 5.13
C SER A 98 -2.52 6.65 4.51
N ALA A 99 -3.74 6.69 5.05
CA ALA A 99 -4.86 5.93 4.51
C ALA A 99 -5.53 6.61 3.30
N ASN A 100 -5.20 7.87 3.04
CA ASN A 100 -5.80 8.67 1.97
C ASN A 100 -4.87 9.80 1.50
N MET A 101 -5.23 10.40 0.38
CA MET A 101 -4.44 11.48 -0.24
C MET A 101 -4.26 12.69 0.68
N ALA A 102 -5.29 13.09 1.42
CA ALA A 102 -5.22 14.27 2.28
C ALA A 102 -4.16 14.11 3.40
N GLU A 103 -4.09 12.94 4.02
CA GLU A 103 -3.07 12.63 5.02
C GLU A 103 -1.68 12.54 4.39
N SER A 104 -1.57 11.96 3.18
CA SER A 104 -0.30 11.93 2.44
C SER A 104 0.23 13.33 2.17
N LEU A 105 -0.64 14.25 1.75
CA LEU A 105 -0.26 15.65 1.48
C LEU A 105 0.19 16.39 2.75
N LYS A 106 -0.46 16.14 3.90
CA LYS A 106 -0.03 16.70 5.19
C LYS A 106 1.39 16.25 5.57
N VAL A 107 1.65 14.95 5.43
CA VAL A 107 2.99 14.39 5.70
C VAL A 107 4.02 14.98 4.74
N ALA A 108 3.70 15.08 3.45
CA ALA A 108 4.58 15.66 2.45
C ALA A 108 4.89 17.14 2.75
N ALA A 109 3.89 17.92 3.15
CA ALA A 109 4.08 19.31 3.54
C ALA A 109 5.05 19.47 4.72
N LYS A 110 4.91 18.66 5.77
CA LYS A 110 5.82 18.67 6.93
C LYS A 110 7.25 18.30 6.57
N ILE A 111 7.41 17.36 5.63
CA ILE A 111 8.74 16.99 5.13
C ILE A 111 9.32 18.16 4.32
N ALA A 112 8.52 18.80 3.48
CA ALA A 112 8.95 19.93 2.65
C ALA A 112 9.41 21.15 3.47
N GLU A 113 8.84 21.37 4.67
CA GLU A 113 9.29 22.41 5.60
C GLU A 113 10.76 22.28 6.00
N ARG A 114 11.32 21.07 5.94
CA ARG A 114 12.74 20.80 6.21
C ARG A 114 13.64 21.13 5.03
N LYS A 115 13.07 21.56 3.91
CA LYS A 115 13.79 21.89 2.66
C LYS A 115 14.81 20.82 2.26
N PRO A 116 14.36 19.55 2.11
CA PRO A 116 15.28 18.46 1.80
C PRO A 116 15.82 18.55 0.37
N ASP A 117 17.09 18.24 0.19
CA ASP A 117 17.67 17.94 -1.12
C ASP A 117 17.36 16.49 -1.55
N LEU A 118 17.19 15.59 -0.58
CA LEU A 118 16.84 14.19 -0.79
C LEU A 118 15.94 13.69 0.33
N VAL A 119 14.93 12.91 -0.03
CA VAL A 119 14.08 12.17 0.93
C VAL A 119 14.26 10.68 0.71
N ILE A 120 14.58 9.95 1.76
CA ILE A 120 14.64 8.49 1.76
C ILE A 120 13.53 7.97 2.66
N ALA A 121 12.61 7.21 2.09
CA ALA A 121 11.53 6.60 2.83
C ALA A 121 11.73 5.08 2.92
N SER A 122 11.65 4.53 4.13
CA SER A 122 11.53 3.10 4.33
C SER A 122 10.06 2.73 4.32
N GLN A 123 9.69 1.89 3.36
CA GLN A 123 8.38 1.30 3.26
C GLN A 123 8.56 -0.21 3.32
N ALA A 124 8.23 -0.78 4.47
CA ALA A 124 8.12 -2.23 4.64
C ALA A 124 6.64 -2.60 4.67
N ASP A 125 6.32 -3.78 4.19
CA ASP A 125 4.98 -4.36 4.24
C ASP A 125 4.71 -5.05 5.59
#